data_8107cd97ba6681850efba98bd2d3844b
#
_entry.id   8107cd97ba6681850efba98bd2d3844b
#
_cell.length_a   1.000
_cell.length_b   1.000
_cell.length_c   1.000
_cell.angle_alpha   90.00
_cell.angle_beta   90.00
_cell.angle_gamma   90.00
#
_symmetry.space_group_name_H-M   'P 1'
#
loop_
_entity.id
_entity.type
_entity.pdbx_description
1 polymer ?
#
loop_
_entity_poly.entity_id
_entity_poly.type
_entity_poly.pdbx_seq_one_letter_code
_entity_poly.pdbx_strand_id
1 'polypeptide(L)'
;MIRDTAAQDRAVPSAAPPLWRRPALRRAALLALPALALAWVVAGWLSAERSISMDRLRFAEVSRGTLVRDAAVDGRVVAAVSPTLYAPSGGTVSLKVQPGAVVKSGELLVQIDSPELANELSREQATLASLEAEVGRQRIEAEKQRLLARRTLDEADIELNARRRDFERTERAHRLGALAQIDLLRAEDAVKSAEIGRQHANASVDLESRSVGFDLATREQALQRQRLAVSELERRVDALNIRAPIDGQVGTVAVVDRAVVIVNAPLVTVVDLSRLQAELEVPETYADEVGLGMTVAVRLGAVETQAKVVAISPEVVANRVRVRADFEQGQPAGLRQNQRLTGRILFEERPDVLMLQRGAFIENHGGRSVWVMDGDIAVRRSIRLGASSLAAVEILEGLQPGERVVIAGSDLFEEAERVEVH
;
A
#
# COMPACT_ATOMS: atom_id res chain seq x y z
N MET A 1 14.50 -11.63 -139.30
CA MET A 1 13.46 -12.54 -138.95
C MET A 1 14.02 -13.63 -138.09
N ILE A 2 13.81 -13.61 -136.82
CA ILE A 2 14.28 -14.67 -135.94
C ILE A 2 13.02 -15.27 -135.25
N ARG A 3 12.81 -16.55 -135.47
CA ARG A 3 11.70 -17.30 -134.98
C ARG A 3 11.79 -17.53 -133.45
N ASP A 4 10.72 -17.33 -132.81
CA ASP A 4 10.46 -17.60 -131.42
C ASP A 4 10.40 -19.07 -131.14
N THR A 5 11.15 -19.63 -130.16
CA THR A 5 11.19 -21.06 -129.77
C THR A 5 10.79 -21.28 -128.31
N ALA A 6 9.78 -20.55 -127.81
CA ALA A 6 9.31 -20.62 -126.42
C ALA A 6 8.45 -21.87 -126.09
N ALA A 7 8.32 -22.87 -127.00
CA ALA A 7 7.41 -24.01 -126.76
C ALA A 7 8.09 -25.34 -126.43
N GLN A 8 9.36 -25.38 -126.08
CA GLN A 8 10.05 -26.68 -125.80
C GLN A 8 10.74 -26.83 -124.47
N ASP A 9 10.58 -25.94 -123.53
CA ASP A 9 11.16 -26.17 -122.19
C ASP A 9 10.15 -26.96 -121.34
N ARG A 10 10.44 -28.25 -121.19
CA ARG A 10 9.82 -29.16 -120.28
C ARG A 10 10.51 -29.12 -118.93
N ALA A 11 9.79 -28.64 -117.86
CA ALA A 11 10.34 -28.61 -116.53
C ALA A 11 10.50 -30.01 -115.97
N VAL A 12 11.68 -30.38 -115.53
CA VAL A 12 12.00 -31.63 -114.78
C VAL A 12 11.65 -31.43 -113.30
N PRO A 13 10.85 -32.30 -112.68
CA PRO A 13 10.56 -32.21 -111.25
C PRO A 13 11.81 -32.57 -110.44
N SER A 14 12.33 -31.59 -109.69
CA SER A 14 13.39 -31.79 -108.68
C SER A 14 12.83 -32.56 -107.47
N ALA A 15 13.30 -33.80 -107.26
CA ALA A 15 13.01 -34.54 -106.06
C ALA A 15 13.58 -33.86 -104.82
N ALA A 16 12.75 -33.54 -103.85
CA ALA A 16 13.16 -32.95 -102.61
C ALA A 16 14.03 -33.96 -101.78
N PRO A 17 15.18 -33.51 -101.20
CA PRO A 17 16.06 -34.43 -100.39
C PRO A 17 15.31 -34.88 -99.12
N PRO A 18 15.58 -36.08 -98.64
CA PRO A 18 14.94 -36.58 -97.44
C PRO A 18 15.25 -35.72 -96.21
N LEU A 19 14.23 -35.49 -95.33
CA LEU A 19 14.25 -34.57 -94.20
C LEU A 19 15.48 -34.70 -93.27
N TRP A 20 16.19 -35.79 -93.29
CA TRP A 20 17.38 -36.11 -92.47
C TRP A 20 18.64 -35.36 -92.93
N ARG A 21 18.67 -34.69 -94.08
CA ARG A 21 19.87 -33.98 -94.56
C ARG A 21 19.76 -32.46 -94.56
N ARG A 22 18.73 -31.91 -93.94
CA ARG A 22 18.63 -30.45 -93.75
C ARG A 22 19.58 -30.01 -92.64
N PRO A 23 20.60 -29.18 -92.96
CA PRO A 23 21.56 -28.75 -91.93
C PRO A 23 20.96 -27.93 -90.80
N ALA A 24 19.78 -27.35 -90.98
CA ALA A 24 19.05 -26.64 -89.94
C ALA A 24 18.48 -27.56 -88.87
N LEU A 25 17.96 -28.76 -89.25
CA LEU A 25 17.44 -29.75 -88.29
C LEU A 25 18.56 -30.44 -87.46
N ARG A 26 19.73 -30.64 -88.01
CA ARG A 26 20.90 -31.15 -87.30
C ARG A 26 21.43 -30.14 -86.31
N ARG A 27 21.42 -28.86 -86.63
CA ARG A 27 21.80 -27.72 -85.75
C ARG A 27 20.75 -27.56 -84.62
N ALA A 28 19.45 -27.68 -84.91
CA ALA A 28 18.37 -27.60 -83.94
C ALA A 28 18.43 -28.80 -82.97
N ALA A 29 18.69 -30.03 -83.43
CA ALA A 29 18.86 -31.21 -82.56
C ALA A 29 20.10 -31.16 -81.68
N LEU A 30 21.22 -30.59 -82.21
CA LEU A 30 22.45 -30.38 -81.47
C LEU A 30 22.35 -29.32 -80.35
N LEU A 31 21.41 -28.35 -80.50
CA LEU A 31 21.14 -27.32 -79.46
C LEU A 31 20.00 -27.77 -78.49
N ALA A 32 19.09 -28.62 -78.95
CA ALA A 32 17.98 -29.12 -78.12
C ALA A 32 18.44 -30.08 -77.01
N LEU A 33 19.44 -30.93 -77.26
CA LEU A 33 19.99 -31.85 -76.26
C LEU A 33 20.65 -31.15 -75.09
N PRO A 34 21.55 -30.15 -75.27
CA PRO A 34 22.14 -29.41 -74.13
C PRO A 34 21.08 -28.51 -73.44
N ALA A 35 20.08 -27.97 -74.18
CA ALA A 35 18.97 -27.23 -73.55
C ALA A 35 18.07 -28.13 -72.68
N LEU A 36 17.78 -29.35 -73.13
CA LEU A 36 17.05 -30.33 -72.31
C LEU A 36 17.88 -30.82 -71.13
N ALA A 37 19.19 -31.04 -71.31
CA ALA A 37 20.08 -31.36 -70.22
C ALA A 37 20.19 -30.22 -69.20
N LEU A 38 20.30 -28.97 -69.70
CA LEU A 38 20.31 -27.80 -68.82
C LEU A 38 18.97 -27.60 -68.09
N ALA A 39 17.85 -27.82 -68.79
CA ALA A 39 16.51 -27.78 -68.18
C ALA A 39 16.33 -28.89 -67.11
N TRP A 40 16.91 -30.06 -67.35
CA TRP A 40 16.88 -31.17 -66.37
C TRP A 40 17.80 -30.91 -65.18
N VAL A 41 18.98 -30.33 -65.39
CA VAL A 41 19.86 -29.86 -64.30
C VAL A 41 19.26 -28.70 -63.50
N VAL A 42 18.63 -27.73 -64.17
CA VAL A 42 17.94 -26.64 -63.52
C VAL A 42 16.69 -27.13 -62.78
N ALA A 43 15.91 -28.05 -63.34
CA ALA A 43 14.79 -28.72 -62.67
C ALA A 43 15.25 -29.55 -61.45
N GLY A 44 16.39 -30.25 -61.56
CA GLY A 44 17.02 -30.94 -60.42
C GLY A 44 17.58 -29.98 -59.35
N TRP A 45 18.02 -28.80 -59.76
CA TRP A 45 18.47 -27.77 -58.81
C TRP A 45 17.30 -27.08 -58.10
N LEU A 46 16.20 -26.87 -58.79
CA LEU A 46 14.94 -26.32 -58.25
C LEU A 46 14.14 -27.30 -57.40
N SER A 47 14.40 -28.60 -57.55
CA SER A 47 13.80 -29.68 -56.76
C SER A 47 14.73 -30.26 -55.69
N ALA A 48 15.90 -29.64 -55.44
CA ALA A 48 16.74 -29.97 -54.33
C ALA A 48 16.00 -29.64 -53.03
N GLU A 49 15.28 -30.59 -52.48
CA GLU A 49 14.73 -30.51 -51.10
C GLU A 49 15.91 -30.23 -50.18
N ARG A 50 15.81 -29.10 -49.44
CA ARG A 50 16.83 -28.72 -48.45
C ARG A 50 16.85 -29.80 -47.40
N SER A 51 17.98 -30.44 -47.25
CA SER A 51 18.22 -31.52 -46.30
C SER A 51 18.99 -30.93 -45.10
N ILE A 52 18.43 -31.08 -43.90
CA ILE A 52 18.98 -30.54 -42.65
C ILE A 52 19.22 -31.66 -41.66
N SER A 53 20.42 -31.67 -41.04
CA SER A 53 20.78 -32.70 -40.06
C SER A 53 19.94 -32.60 -38.79
N MET A 54 19.45 -33.73 -38.31
CA MET A 54 18.63 -33.87 -37.07
C MET A 54 19.31 -33.31 -35.82
N ASP A 55 20.66 -33.35 -35.78
CA ASP A 55 21.44 -32.88 -34.63
C ASP A 55 21.33 -31.36 -34.35
N ARG A 56 20.86 -30.59 -35.34
CA ARG A 56 20.68 -29.15 -35.23
C ARG A 56 19.27 -28.76 -34.80
N LEU A 57 18.41 -29.71 -34.71
CA LEU A 57 16.97 -29.49 -34.39
C LEU A 57 16.65 -29.98 -32.99
N ARG A 58 15.79 -29.32 -32.30
CA ARG A 58 15.18 -29.80 -31.07
C ARG A 58 13.72 -30.11 -31.33
N PHE A 59 13.29 -31.25 -30.84
CA PHE A 59 11.94 -31.73 -30.99
C PHE A 59 11.27 -31.78 -29.63
N ALA A 60 9.97 -31.54 -29.61
CA ALA A 60 9.11 -31.86 -28.48
C ALA A 60 7.85 -32.57 -28.96
N GLU A 61 7.33 -33.42 -28.13
CA GLU A 61 6.11 -34.15 -28.39
C GLU A 61 4.91 -33.37 -27.84
N VAL A 62 3.86 -33.29 -28.62
CA VAL A 62 2.60 -32.67 -28.19
C VAL A 62 1.91 -33.60 -27.20
N SER A 63 1.71 -33.17 -25.97
CA SER A 63 1.11 -33.97 -24.90
C SER A 63 -0.12 -33.30 -24.30
N ARG A 64 -1.02 -34.09 -23.71
CA ARG A 64 -2.05 -33.56 -22.85
C ARG A 64 -1.60 -33.53 -21.41
N GLY A 65 -1.91 -32.41 -20.72
CA GLY A 65 -1.53 -32.25 -19.34
C GLY A 65 -2.12 -30.99 -18.72
N THR A 66 -1.73 -30.70 -17.51
CA THR A 66 -2.14 -29.47 -16.81
C THR A 66 -1.16 -28.37 -17.13
N LEU A 67 -1.62 -27.31 -17.80
CA LEU A 67 -0.85 -26.10 -17.99
C LEU A 67 -0.98 -25.23 -16.74
N VAL A 68 0.14 -25.00 -16.07
CA VAL A 68 0.20 -24.12 -14.91
C VAL A 68 0.90 -22.84 -15.33
N ARG A 69 0.20 -21.71 -15.16
CA ARG A 69 0.77 -20.38 -15.35
C ARG A 69 1.05 -19.79 -13.99
N ASP A 70 2.34 -19.66 -13.67
CA ASP A 70 2.83 -19.18 -12.39
C ASP A 70 3.98 -18.18 -12.58
N ALA A 71 4.23 -17.36 -11.56
CA ALA A 71 5.42 -16.55 -11.46
C ALA A 71 6.22 -16.92 -10.22
N ALA A 72 7.51 -17.16 -10.40
CA ALA A 72 8.45 -17.29 -9.30
C ALA A 72 8.86 -15.88 -8.84
N VAL A 73 8.72 -15.61 -7.55
CA VAL A 73 8.99 -14.34 -6.91
C VAL A 73 9.82 -14.55 -5.66
N ASP A 74 10.73 -13.63 -5.41
CA ASP A 74 11.49 -13.61 -4.17
C ASP A 74 10.71 -12.89 -3.08
N GLY A 75 11.02 -13.22 -1.84
CA GLY A 75 10.40 -12.59 -0.70
C GLY A 75 11.12 -12.85 0.61
N ARG A 76 10.49 -12.43 1.67
CA ARG A 76 10.97 -12.63 3.04
C ARG A 76 9.82 -12.85 4.00
N VAL A 77 10.11 -13.48 5.12
CA VAL A 77 9.18 -13.60 6.24
C VAL A 77 9.15 -12.27 7.00
N VAL A 78 7.97 -11.71 7.22
CA VAL A 78 7.77 -10.51 8.03
C VAL A 78 6.74 -10.80 9.12
N ALA A 79 6.86 -10.11 10.26
CA ALA A 79 5.79 -10.13 11.24
C ALA A 79 4.60 -9.31 10.75
N ALA A 80 3.38 -9.78 11.02
CA ALA A 80 2.17 -9.02 10.71
C ALA A 80 2.17 -7.67 11.45
N VAL A 81 2.69 -7.65 12.68
CA VAL A 81 2.81 -6.47 13.52
C VAL A 81 4.24 -6.37 14.07
N SER A 82 4.92 -5.26 13.75
CA SER A 82 6.29 -5.01 14.24
C SER A 82 6.52 -3.50 14.45
N PRO A 83 5.89 -2.89 15.49
CA PRO A 83 6.04 -1.47 15.76
C PRO A 83 7.46 -1.10 16.13
N THR A 84 7.97 -0.03 15.53
CA THR A 84 9.19 0.64 15.95
C THR A 84 8.82 1.80 16.87
N LEU A 85 9.45 1.85 18.04
CA LEU A 85 9.24 2.87 19.04
C LEU A 85 10.28 3.97 18.87
N TYR A 86 9.82 5.22 18.97
CA TYR A 86 10.63 6.41 18.74
C TYR A 86 10.71 7.26 20.01
N ALA A 87 11.76 8.05 20.13
CA ALA A 87 11.94 8.99 21.23
C ALA A 87 10.95 10.15 21.13
N PRO A 88 10.08 10.38 22.14
CA PRO A 88 9.12 11.49 22.13
C PRO A 88 9.80 12.83 22.45
N SER A 89 10.97 12.80 23.06
CA SER A 89 11.80 14.00 23.38
C SER A 89 13.27 13.64 23.39
N GLY A 90 14.12 14.67 23.31
CA GLY A 90 15.56 14.50 23.49
C GLY A 90 15.91 14.15 24.93
N GLY A 91 16.99 13.38 25.10
CA GLY A 91 17.50 13.02 26.41
C GLY A 91 18.49 11.86 26.38
N THR A 92 18.92 11.40 27.56
CA THR A 92 19.84 10.28 27.72
C THR A 92 19.05 8.98 27.87
N VAL A 93 19.36 7.99 27.04
CA VAL A 93 18.68 6.69 27.02
C VAL A 93 19.21 5.78 28.11
N SER A 94 18.32 5.11 28.84
CA SER A 94 18.61 3.97 29.71
C SER A 94 17.86 2.76 29.19
N LEU A 95 18.57 1.77 28.64
CA LEU A 95 18.00 0.52 28.13
C LEU A 95 17.67 -0.42 29.31
N LYS A 96 16.45 -0.99 29.28
CA LYS A 96 15.99 -2.00 30.26
C LYS A 96 15.91 -3.39 29.69
N VAL A 97 16.05 -3.52 28.35
CA VAL A 97 15.92 -4.77 27.60
C VAL A 97 17.09 -4.98 26.66
N GLN A 98 17.32 -6.22 26.27
CA GLN A 98 18.33 -6.63 25.28
C GLN A 98 17.66 -7.13 24.00
N PRO A 99 18.35 -7.06 22.85
CA PRO A 99 17.86 -7.70 21.62
C PRO A 99 17.56 -9.18 21.87
N GLY A 100 16.40 -9.65 21.39
CA GLY A 100 15.95 -11.03 21.57
C GLY A 100 15.19 -11.30 22.88
N ALA A 101 15.07 -10.36 23.81
CA ALA A 101 14.26 -10.52 25.01
C ALA A 101 12.76 -10.65 24.67
N VAL A 102 12.06 -11.54 25.37
CA VAL A 102 10.60 -11.65 25.29
C VAL A 102 10.00 -10.61 26.22
N VAL A 103 9.03 -9.84 25.73
CA VAL A 103 8.41 -8.74 26.47
C VAL A 103 6.89 -8.83 26.40
N LYS A 104 6.23 -8.32 27.42
CA LYS A 104 4.77 -8.21 27.46
C LYS A 104 4.31 -6.77 27.21
N SER A 105 3.11 -6.62 26.72
CA SER A 105 2.45 -5.32 26.59
C SER A 105 2.48 -4.54 27.90
N GLY A 106 2.88 -3.26 27.85
CA GLY A 106 3.06 -2.39 29.01
C GLY A 106 4.42 -2.50 29.70
N GLU A 107 5.27 -3.48 29.38
CA GLU A 107 6.60 -3.64 29.97
C GLU A 107 7.54 -2.50 29.57
N LEU A 108 8.31 -1.98 30.51
CA LEU A 108 9.27 -0.88 30.28
C LEU A 108 10.48 -1.38 29.50
N LEU A 109 10.67 -0.82 28.29
CA LEU A 109 11.78 -1.18 27.40
C LEU A 109 12.95 -0.19 27.49
N VAL A 110 12.60 1.09 27.45
CA VAL A 110 13.56 2.19 27.43
C VAL A 110 13.05 3.30 28.32
N GLN A 111 13.93 3.90 29.07
CA GLN A 111 13.68 5.12 29.83
C GLN A 111 14.57 6.23 29.28
N ILE A 112 13.99 7.38 28.99
CA ILE A 112 14.72 8.56 28.54
C ILE A 112 14.79 9.53 29.71
N ASP A 113 15.99 9.92 30.11
CA ASP A 113 16.22 10.97 31.09
C ASP A 113 16.34 12.31 30.34
N SER A 114 15.37 13.19 30.57
CA SER A 114 15.31 14.54 30.00
C SER A 114 15.25 15.59 31.10
N PRO A 115 16.39 16.08 31.58
CA PRO A 115 16.45 17.11 32.63
C PRO A 115 15.73 18.39 32.20
N GLU A 116 15.72 18.70 30.92
CA GLU A 116 15.04 19.88 30.39
C GLU A 116 13.52 19.80 30.65
N LEU A 117 12.89 18.68 30.27
CA LEU A 117 11.46 18.46 30.45
C LEU A 117 11.07 18.34 31.95
N ALA A 118 11.94 17.73 32.76
CA ALA A 118 11.76 17.67 34.22
C ALA A 118 11.81 19.06 34.88
N ASN A 119 12.73 19.91 34.46
CA ASN A 119 12.85 21.30 34.93
C ASN A 119 11.65 22.16 34.46
N GLU A 120 11.15 21.94 33.24
CA GLU A 120 9.96 22.62 32.73
C GLU A 120 8.74 22.25 33.59
N LEU A 121 8.51 20.95 33.82
CA LEU A 121 7.43 20.48 34.68
C LEU A 121 7.52 21.10 36.09
N SER A 122 8.70 21.10 36.70
CA SER A 122 8.88 21.66 38.04
C SER A 122 8.54 23.16 38.09
N ARG A 123 8.90 23.93 37.06
CA ARG A 123 8.56 25.37 36.97
C ARG A 123 7.05 25.57 36.83
N GLU A 124 6.39 24.81 35.99
CA GLU A 124 4.94 24.92 35.80
C GLU A 124 4.16 24.45 37.03
N GLN A 125 4.64 23.44 37.76
CA GLN A 125 4.08 23.05 39.05
C GLN A 125 4.23 24.14 40.12
N ALA A 126 5.37 24.83 40.18
CA ALA A 126 5.54 25.97 41.07
C ALA A 126 4.58 27.13 40.73
N THR A 127 4.37 27.40 39.45
CA THR A 127 3.39 28.39 38.98
C THR A 127 1.95 27.99 39.36
N LEU A 128 1.60 26.71 39.23
CA LEU A 128 0.32 26.17 39.65
C LEU A 128 0.10 26.38 41.16
N ALA A 129 1.07 26.04 41.99
CA ALA A 129 0.97 26.22 43.44
C ALA A 129 0.77 27.69 43.81
N SER A 130 1.46 28.62 43.12
CA SER A 130 1.28 30.06 43.32
C SER A 130 -0.12 30.54 42.98
N LEU A 131 -0.68 30.09 41.82
CA LEU A 131 -2.04 30.42 41.41
C LEU A 131 -3.09 29.82 42.36
N GLU A 132 -2.89 28.61 42.88
CA GLU A 132 -3.78 27.98 43.86
C GLU A 132 -3.84 28.82 45.15
N ALA A 133 -2.68 29.28 45.65
CA ALA A 133 -2.60 30.16 46.81
C ALA A 133 -3.27 31.53 46.57
N GLU A 134 -3.15 32.06 45.35
CA GLU A 134 -3.79 33.33 44.96
C GLU A 134 -5.32 33.21 44.89
N VAL A 135 -5.82 32.17 44.27
CA VAL A 135 -7.28 31.89 44.23
C VAL A 135 -7.81 31.68 45.64
N GLY A 136 -7.07 30.96 46.50
CA GLY A 136 -7.43 30.83 47.92
C GLY A 136 -7.58 32.17 48.64
N ARG A 137 -6.62 33.08 48.47
CA ARG A 137 -6.71 34.44 49.03
C ARG A 137 -7.87 35.22 48.47
N GLN A 138 -8.09 35.13 47.14
CA GLN A 138 -9.21 35.85 46.49
C GLN A 138 -10.57 35.35 46.97
N ARG A 139 -10.73 34.07 47.25
CA ARG A 139 -11.95 33.50 47.84
C ARG A 139 -12.25 34.10 49.20
N ILE A 140 -11.27 34.20 50.08
CA ILE A 140 -11.40 34.81 51.41
C ILE A 140 -11.79 36.28 51.29
N GLU A 141 -11.14 37.05 50.39
CA GLU A 141 -11.42 38.47 50.21
C GLU A 141 -12.86 38.65 49.61
N ALA A 142 -13.27 37.79 48.67
CA ALA A 142 -14.61 37.76 48.13
C ALA A 142 -15.66 37.54 49.18
N GLU A 143 -15.45 36.62 50.09
CA GLU A 143 -16.38 36.33 51.21
C GLU A 143 -16.47 37.50 52.17
N LYS A 144 -15.34 38.10 52.51
CA LYS A 144 -15.29 39.29 53.35
C LYS A 144 -16.06 40.44 52.76
N GLN A 145 -15.91 40.76 51.47
CA GLN A 145 -16.66 41.82 50.77
C GLN A 145 -18.16 41.58 50.74
N ARG A 146 -18.56 40.34 50.46
CA ARG A 146 -19.98 39.94 50.54
C ARG A 146 -20.58 40.11 51.93
N LEU A 147 -19.82 39.75 52.96
CA LEU A 147 -20.24 39.90 54.35
C LEU A 147 -20.39 41.38 54.74
N LEU A 148 -19.49 42.26 54.30
CA LEU A 148 -19.60 43.70 54.55
C LEU A 148 -20.80 44.32 53.85
N ALA A 149 -21.03 43.97 52.57
CA ALA A 149 -22.21 44.44 51.83
C ALA A 149 -23.53 43.97 52.49
N ARG A 150 -23.59 42.71 52.95
CA ARG A 150 -24.74 42.19 53.67
C ARG A 150 -25.02 42.87 54.99
N ARG A 151 -23.94 43.17 55.76
CA ARG A 151 -24.03 43.95 56.98
C ARG A 151 -24.68 45.32 56.74
N THR A 152 -24.28 46.03 55.67
CA THR A 152 -24.90 47.31 55.30
C THR A 152 -26.39 47.22 55.00
N LEU A 153 -26.81 46.12 54.34
CA LEU A 153 -28.23 45.85 54.09
C LEU A 153 -28.98 45.56 55.39
N ASP A 154 -28.42 44.74 56.30
CA ASP A 154 -29.03 44.43 57.61
C ASP A 154 -29.20 45.71 58.44
N GLU A 155 -28.23 46.63 58.42
CA GLU A 155 -28.28 47.94 59.10
C GLU A 155 -29.42 48.78 58.49
N ALA A 156 -29.57 48.84 57.16
CA ALA A 156 -30.64 49.57 56.46
C ALA A 156 -32.01 48.96 56.76
N ASP A 157 -32.12 47.64 56.89
CA ASP A 157 -33.37 46.95 57.27
C ASP A 157 -33.76 47.28 58.71
N ILE A 158 -32.84 47.37 59.67
CA ILE A 158 -33.11 47.79 61.06
C ILE A 158 -33.58 49.22 61.06
N GLU A 159 -32.94 50.13 60.33
CA GLU A 159 -33.37 51.53 60.25
C GLU A 159 -34.80 51.70 59.67
N LEU A 160 -35.08 51.03 58.54
CA LEU A 160 -36.43 51.07 57.98
C LEU A 160 -37.50 50.57 58.96
N ASN A 161 -37.21 49.49 59.65
CA ASN A 161 -38.13 48.95 60.67
C ASN A 161 -38.33 49.93 61.84
N ALA A 162 -37.31 50.64 62.25
CA ALA A 162 -37.39 51.70 63.27
C ALA A 162 -38.28 52.87 62.81
N ARG A 163 -38.05 53.37 61.57
CA ARG A 163 -38.86 54.48 60.98
C ARG A 163 -40.31 54.10 60.78
N ARG A 164 -40.61 52.87 60.40
CA ARG A 164 -41.97 52.35 60.29
C ARG A 164 -42.74 52.39 61.64
N ARG A 165 -42.05 51.87 62.70
CA ARG A 165 -42.64 51.92 64.06
C ARG A 165 -42.88 53.37 64.54
N ASP A 166 -41.97 54.27 64.21
CA ASP A 166 -42.17 55.72 64.56
C ASP A 166 -43.34 56.35 63.80
N PHE A 167 -43.50 56.08 62.52
CA PHE A 167 -44.60 56.52 61.71
C PHE A 167 -45.92 55.97 62.21
N GLU A 168 -46.05 54.70 62.53
CA GLU A 168 -47.26 54.07 63.10
C GLU A 168 -47.63 54.68 64.42
N ARG A 169 -46.66 55.07 65.27
CA ARG A 169 -46.91 55.77 66.53
C ARG A 169 -47.38 57.19 66.27
N THR A 170 -46.74 57.95 65.39
CA THR A 170 -47.12 59.31 65.00
C THR A 170 -48.49 59.37 64.35
N GLU A 171 -48.83 58.45 63.48
CA GLU A 171 -50.11 58.32 62.82
C GLU A 171 -51.26 58.09 63.87
N ARG A 172 -51.01 57.17 64.81
CA ARG A 172 -51.98 56.94 65.92
C ARG A 172 -52.22 58.19 66.76
N ALA A 173 -51.16 58.95 67.10
CA ALA A 173 -51.25 60.19 67.89
C ALA A 173 -51.95 61.30 67.11
N HIS A 174 -51.68 61.46 65.80
CA HIS A 174 -52.38 62.39 64.93
C HIS A 174 -53.84 62.07 64.80
N ARG A 175 -54.25 60.83 64.64
CA ARG A 175 -55.68 60.41 64.63
C ARG A 175 -56.39 60.74 65.90
N LEU A 176 -55.70 60.79 67.05
CA LEU A 176 -56.24 61.21 68.36
C LEU A 176 -56.22 62.77 68.59
N GLY A 177 -55.71 63.52 67.57
CA GLY A 177 -55.63 64.98 67.65
C GLY A 177 -54.46 65.53 68.50
N ALA A 178 -53.46 64.60 68.86
CA ALA A 178 -52.34 64.98 69.72
C ALA A 178 -51.11 65.52 68.95
N LEU A 179 -51.06 65.40 67.65
CA LEU A 179 -49.92 65.84 66.79
C LEU A 179 -50.41 66.57 65.56
N ALA A 180 -49.57 67.54 65.07
CA ALA A 180 -49.83 68.31 63.86
C ALA A 180 -49.63 67.47 62.57
N GLN A 181 -50.31 67.82 61.46
CA GLN A 181 -50.16 67.13 60.15
C GLN A 181 -48.74 67.21 59.61
N ILE A 182 -48.01 68.29 59.92
CA ILE A 182 -46.62 68.42 59.49
C ILE A 182 -45.69 67.33 60.11
N ASP A 183 -45.99 66.88 61.32
CA ASP A 183 -45.18 65.82 62.01
C ASP A 183 -45.47 64.47 61.40
N LEU A 184 -46.73 64.20 60.97
CA LEU A 184 -47.09 63.00 60.23
C LEU A 184 -46.34 62.94 58.88
N LEU A 185 -46.39 64.03 58.11
CA LEU A 185 -45.68 64.12 56.82
C LEU A 185 -44.15 63.91 56.96
N ARG A 186 -43.56 64.49 58.02
CA ARG A 186 -42.12 64.22 58.31
C ARG A 186 -41.81 62.78 58.64
N ALA A 187 -42.72 62.14 59.37
CA ALA A 187 -42.53 60.68 59.67
C ALA A 187 -42.74 59.84 58.42
N GLU A 188 -43.69 60.19 57.51
CA GLU A 188 -43.83 59.53 56.20
C GLU A 188 -42.63 59.68 55.30
N ASP A 189 -42.07 60.90 55.18
CA ASP A 189 -40.86 61.20 54.43
C ASP A 189 -39.68 60.45 54.98
N ALA A 190 -39.56 60.26 56.32
CA ALA A 190 -38.52 59.50 56.96
C ALA A 190 -38.61 58.00 56.60
N VAL A 191 -39.79 57.40 56.55
CA VAL A 191 -40.00 56.00 56.09
C VAL A 191 -39.59 55.86 54.64
N LYS A 192 -40.05 56.79 53.78
CA LYS A 192 -39.71 56.77 52.34
C LYS A 192 -38.26 56.90 52.08
N SER A 193 -37.51 57.76 52.82
CA SER A 193 -36.09 57.90 52.76
C SER A 193 -35.35 56.56 53.16
N ALA A 194 -35.83 55.93 54.25
CA ALA A 194 -35.27 54.64 54.70
C ALA A 194 -35.55 53.52 53.74
N GLU A 195 -36.69 53.48 53.05
CA GLU A 195 -37.03 52.52 51.99
C GLU A 195 -36.06 52.68 50.81
N ILE A 196 -35.83 53.90 50.35
CA ILE A 196 -34.81 54.17 49.29
C ILE A 196 -33.41 53.72 49.73
N GLY A 197 -33.00 54.02 50.97
CA GLY A 197 -31.72 53.56 51.53
C GLY A 197 -31.58 52.04 51.50
N ARG A 198 -32.64 51.33 51.94
CA ARG A 198 -32.67 49.86 51.87
C ARG A 198 -32.61 49.34 50.45
N GLN A 199 -33.35 49.97 49.51
CA GLN A 199 -33.27 49.57 48.07
C GLN A 199 -31.86 49.72 47.51
N HIS A 200 -31.18 50.83 47.84
CA HIS A 200 -29.78 51.05 47.43
C HIS A 200 -28.84 50.03 48.07
N ALA A 201 -28.99 49.73 49.35
CA ALA A 201 -28.16 48.74 50.04
C ALA A 201 -28.35 47.32 49.43
N ASN A 202 -29.60 46.95 49.12
CA ASN A 202 -29.90 45.68 48.46
C ASN A 202 -29.29 45.61 47.04
N ALA A 203 -29.40 46.69 46.25
CA ALA A 203 -28.78 46.76 44.93
C ALA A 203 -27.25 46.68 45.00
N SER A 204 -26.65 47.27 46.05
CA SER A 204 -25.22 47.22 46.32
C SER A 204 -24.75 45.78 46.63
N VAL A 205 -25.49 45.02 47.44
CA VAL A 205 -25.22 43.60 47.72
C VAL A 205 -25.19 42.75 46.43
N ASP A 206 -26.19 42.98 45.56
CA ASP A 206 -26.28 42.24 44.29
C ASP A 206 -25.13 42.58 43.34
N LEU A 207 -24.83 43.90 43.20
CA LEU A 207 -23.72 44.36 42.36
C LEU A 207 -22.36 43.84 42.86
N GLU A 208 -22.10 43.97 44.15
CA GLU A 208 -20.84 43.49 44.77
C GLU A 208 -20.69 41.96 44.62
N SER A 209 -21.80 41.20 44.88
CA SER A 209 -21.79 39.76 44.70
C SER A 209 -21.46 39.34 43.26
N ARG A 210 -21.95 40.06 42.25
CA ARG A 210 -21.64 39.81 40.83
C ARG A 210 -20.21 40.19 40.51
N SER A 211 -19.73 41.33 40.94
CA SER A 211 -18.37 41.81 40.68
C SER A 211 -17.34 40.83 41.22
N VAL A 212 -17.45 40.51 42.50
CA VAL A 212 -16.54 39.60 43.17
C VAL A 212 -16.64 38.17 42.57
N GLY A 213 -17.85 37.75 42.17
CA GLY A 213 -18.07 36.49 41.51
C GLY A 213 -17.35 36.41 40.15
N PHE A 214 -17.40 37.50 39.37
CA PHE A 214 -16.68 37.59 38.08
C PHE A 214 -15.18 37.54 38.24
N ASP A 215 -14.62 38.31 39.20
CA ASP A 215 -13.16 38.33 39.45
C ASP A 215 -12.66 36.95 39.89
N LEU A 216 -13.42 36.28 40.80
CA LEU A 216 -13.08 34.94 41.24
C LEU A 216 -13.12 33.93 40.08
N ALA A 217 -14.19 33.95 39.26
CA ALA A 217 -14.33 33.07 38.11
C ALA A 217 -13.18 33.24 37.09
N THR A 218 -12.74 34.48 36.85
CA THR A 218 -11.64 34.81 35.96
C THR A 218 -10.34 34.17 36.45
N ARG A 219 -10.07 34.25 37.78
CA ARG A 219 -8.86 33.62 38.38
C ARG A 219 -8.94 32.10 38.42
N GLU A 220 -10.12 31.56 38.69
CA GLU A 220 -10.34 30.11 38.62
C GLU A 220 -10.14 29.55 37.21
N GLN A 221 -10.54 30.29 36.16
CA GLN A 221 -10.23 29.92 34.78
C GLN A 221 -8.73 29.94 34.48
N ALA A 222 -7.99 30.92 35.02
CA ALA A 222 -6.53 30.97 34.90
C ALA A 222 -5.88 29.74 35.58
N LEU A 223 -6.31 29.42 36.78
CA LEU A 223 -5.90 28.22 37.52
C LEU A 223 -6.17 26.93 36.71
N GLN A 224 -7.37 26.83 36.15
CA GLN A 224 -7.73 25.65 35.33
C GLN A 224 -6.84 25.50 34.09
N ARG A 225 -6.52 26.60 33.38
CA ARG A 225 -5.56 26.55 32.26
C ARG A 225 -4.18 26.05 32.71
N GLN A 226 -3.71 26.53 33.86
CA GLN A 226 -2.41 26.09 34.40
C GLN A 226 -2.41 24.62 34.80
N ARG A 227 -3.49 24.10 35.36
CA ARG A 227 -3.65 22.67 35.65
C ARG A 227 -3.58 21.82 34.40
N LEU A 228 -4.20 22.26 33.33
CA LEU A 228 -4.11 21.55 32.04
C LEU A 228 -2.67 21.58 31.47
N ALA A 229 -1.96 22.70 31.60
CA ALA A 229 -0.57 22.79 31.17
C ALA A 229 0.35 21.82 31.96
N VAL A 230 0.20 21.76 33.27
CA VAL A 230 0.94 20.80 34.12
C VAL A 230 0.60 19.37 33.75
N SER A 231 -0.69 19.04 33.59
CA SER A 231 -1.13 17.68 33.20
C SER A 231 -0.58 17.26 31.85
N GLU A 232 -0.45 18.18 30.88
CA GLU A 232 0.17 17.89 29.58
C GLU A 232 1.67 17.58 29.73
N LEU A 233 2.40 18.35 30.53
CA LEU A 233 3.80 18.09 30.82
C LEU A 233 4.00 16.77 31.58
N GLU A 234 3.15 16.44 32.53
CA GLU A 234 3.19 15.16 33.23
C GLU A 234 3.02 13.98 32.25
N ARG A 235 2.10 14.07 31.31
CA ARG A 235 1.94 13.05 30.24
C ARG A 235 3.18 12.95 29.37
N ARG A 236 3.80 14.09 29.01
CA ARG A 236 5.05 14.13 28.22
C ARG A 236 6.22 13.51 28.99
N VAL A 237 6.31 13.74 30.29
CA VAL A 237 7.33 13.11 31.15
C VAL A 237 7.06 11.60 31.29
N ASP A 238 5.81 11.18 31.47
CA ASP A 238 5.48 9.74 31.51
C ASP A 238 5.77 9.05 30.17
N ALA A 239 5.55 9.72 29.05
CA ALA A 239 5.87 9.21 27.73
C ALA A 239 7.38 8.94 27.51
N LEU A 240 8.27 9.49 28.34
CA LEU A 240 9.70 9.14 28.33
C LEU A 240 9.97 7.70 28.79
N ASN A 241 9.01 7.06 29.45
CA ASN A 241 9.01 5.65 29.80
C ASN A 241 8.45 4.85 28.61
N ILE A 242 9.30 4.48 27.67
CA ILE A 242 8.90 3.75 26.45
C ILE A 242 8.55 2.32 26.83
N ARG A 243 7.28 1.94 26.63
CA ARG A 243 6.73 0.64 26.94
C ARG A 243 6.38 -0.15 25.70
N ALA A 244 6.40 -1.48 25.80
CA ALA A 244 5.95 -2.37 24.73
C ALA A 244 4.45 -2.16 24.44
N PRO A 245 4.05 -1.87 23.19
CA PRO A 245 2.64 -1.72 22.84
C PRO A 245 1.93 -3.07 22.67
N ILE A 246 2.68 -4.14 22.44
CA ILE A 246 2.20 -5.51 22.18
C ILE A 246 3.08 -6.52 22.92
N ASP A 247 2.56 -7.74 23.10
CA ASP A 247 3.37 -8.90 23.47
C ASP A 247 4.25 -9.28 22.28
N GLY A 248 5.51 -9.64 22.53
CA GLY A 248 6.41 -10.01 21.46
C GLY A 248 7.85 -10.19 21.89
N GLN A 249 8.75 -10.08 20.93
CA GLN A 249 10.19 -10.17 21.14
C GLN A 249 10.86 -8.87 20.67
N VAL A 250 11.84 -8.40 21.44
CA VAL A 250 12.68 -7.27 21.05
C VAL A 250 13.50 -7.67 19.82
N GLY A 251 13.24 -7.01 18.69
CA GLY A 251 13.96 -7.20 17.44
C GLY A 251 15.23 -6.36 17.41
N THR A 252 15.16 -5.21 16.75
CA THR A 252 16.29 -4.28 16.63
C THR A 252 16.28 -3.26 17.75
N VAL A 253 17.41 -3.07 18.41
CA VAL A 253 17.69 -1.94 19.30
C VAL A 253 18.60 -0.98 18.53
N ALA A 254 18.07 0.19 18.17
CA ALA A 254 18.74 1.15 17.31
C ALA A 254 19.67 2.12 18.08
N VAL A 255 19.67 2.06 19.42
CA VAL A 255 20.42 2.94 20.30
C VAL A 255 21.28 2.15 21.27
N VAL A 256 22.32 2.79 21.79
CA VAL A 256 23.20 2.22 22.82
C VAL A 256 22.81 2.79 24.18
N ASP A 257 22.97 2.00 25.24
CA ASP A 257 22.75 2.48 26.61
C ASP A 257 23.59 3.72 26.91
N ARG A 258 22.99 4.70 27.57
CA ARG A 258 23.54 6.04 27.88
C ARG A 258 23.84 6.91 26.66
N ALA A 259 23.36 6.56 25.48
CA ALA A 259 23.42 7.47 24.33
C ALA A 259 22.46 8.65 24.49
N VAL A 260 22.85 9.79 23.95
CA VAL A 260 21.96 10.95 23.84
C VAL A 260 21.19 10.83 22.54
N VAL A 261 19.86 10.95 22.61
CA VAL A 261 18.95 10.89 21.46
C VAL A 261 18.22 12.21 21.28
N ILE A 262 17.84 12.46 20.03
CA ILE A 262 16.96 13.57 19.66
C ILE A 262 15.51 13.07 19.54
N VAL A 263 14.58 14.00 19.48
CA VAL A 263 13.17 13.69 19.20
C VAL A 263 13.02 12.90 17.89
N ASN A 264 12.11 11.92 17.86
CA ASN A 264 11.88 11.01 16.74
C ASN A 264 13.05 10.09 16.36
N ALA A 265 14.07 9.94 17.20
CA ALA A 265 15.09 8.92 16.99
C ALA A 265 14.48 7.52 17.19
N PRO A 266 14.74 6.54 16.28
CA PRO A 266 14.30 5.17 16.47
C PRO A 266 15.02 4.55 17.68
N LEU A 267 14.30 3.85 18.53
CA LEU A 267 14.83 3.24 19.76
C LEU A 267 14.86 1.73 19.69
N VAL A 268 13.68 1.12 19.64
CA VAL A 268 13.48 -0.32 19.75
C VAL A 268 12.33 -0.74 18.85
N THR A 269 12.49 -1.88 18.15
CA THR A 269 11.40 -2.53 17.43
C THR A 269 10.94 -3.76 18.21
N VAL A 270 9.66 -3.87 18.48
CA VAL A 270 9.03 -5.06 19.06
C VAL A 270 8.36 -5.84 17.94
N VAL A 271 8.60 -7.16 17.91
CA VAL A 271 8.14 -8.04 16.82
C VAL A 271 7.18 -9.07 17.42
N ASP A 272 5.97 -9.11 16.88
CA ASP A 272 5.03 -10.19 17.19
C ASP A 272 5.36 -11.43 16.33
N LEU A 273 5.93 -12.45 16.96
CA LEU A 273 6.25 -13.73 16.30
C LEU A 273 5.06 -14.71 16.28
N SER A 274 3.93 -14.36 16.87
CA SER A 274 2.73 -15.21 16.88
C SER A 274 2.09 -15.30 15.49
N ARG A 275 2.26 -14.24 14.66
CA ARG A 275 1.69 -14.16 13.32
C ARG A 275 2.73 -13.61 12.34
N LEU A 276 3.34 -14.54 11.62
CA LEU A 276 4.28 -14.23 10.54
C LEU A 276 3.59 -14.35 9.18
N GLN A 277 4.01 -13.55 8.23
CA GLN A 277 3.50 -13.47 6.85
C GLN A 277 4.67 -13.62 5.87
N ALA A 278 4.35 -14.07 4.66
CA ALA A 278 5.27 -13.98 3.53
C ALA A 278 5.08 -12.62 2.85
N GLU A 279 6.11 -11.79 2.80
CA GLU A 279 6.16 -10.58 1.99
C GLU A 279 6.91 -10.91 0.70
N LEU A 280 6.21 -10.85 -0.43
CA LEU A 280 6.69 -11.20 -1.76
C LEU A 280 6.91 -9.94 -2.58
N GLU A 281 7.97 -9.92 -3.37
CA GLU A 281 8.30 -8.83 -4.30
C GLU A 281 7.93 -9.25 -5.72
N VAL A 282 6.73 -8.91 -6.14
CA VAL A 282 6.19 -9.26 -7.46
C VAL A 282 6.64 -8.23 -8.49
N PRO A 283 7.26 -8.63 -9.62
CA PRO A 283 7.55 -7.72 -10.72
C PRO A 283 6.27 -7.00 -11.21
N GLU A 284 6.38 -5.71 -11.56
CA GLU A 284 5.26 -4.89 -12.03
C GLU A 284 4.51 -5.52 -13.21
N THR A 285 5.23 -6.27 -14.07
CA THR A 285 4.64 -6.97 -15.23
C THR A 285 3.57 -7.99 -14.85
N TYR A 286 3.58 -8.49 -13.62
CA TYR A 286 2.59 -9.46 -13.10
C TYR A 286 1.65 -8.84 -12.06
N ALA A 287 1.86 -7.56 -11.70
CA ALA A 287 1.13 -6.92 -10.61
C ALA A 287 -0.40 -6.88 -10.85
N ASP A 288 -0.81 -6.61 -12.10
CA ASP A 288 -2.23 -6.54 -12.47
C ASP A 288 -2.92 -7.91 -12.46
N GLU A 289 -2.15 -9.00 -12.50
CA GLU A 289 -2.68 -10.36 -12.49
C GLU A 289 -2.81 -10.93 -11.06
N VAL A 290 -2.13 -10.33 -10.08
CA VAL A 290 -2.18 -10.76 -8.69
C VAL A 290 -3.44 -10.24 -8.03
N GLY A 291 -4.27 -11.16 -7.50
CA GLY A 291 -5.49 -10.85 -6.78
C GLY A 291 -5.46 -11.30 -5.32
N LEU A 292 -6.30 -10.67 -4.49
CA LEU A 292 -6.53 -11.11 -3.11
C LEU A 292 -7.10 -12.55 -3.10
N GLY A 293 -6.64 -13.37 -2.17
CA GLY A 293 -7.06 -14.75 -2.02
C GLY A 293 -6.35 -15.75 -2.94
N MET A 294 -5.47 -15.30 -3.85
CA MET A 294 -4.66 -16.20 -4.67
C MET A 294 -3.74 -17.06 -3.83
N THR A 295 -3.57 -18.30 -4.24
CA THR A 295 -2.67 -19.27 -3.60
C THR A 295 -1.23 -19.04 -4.06
N VAL A 296 -0.33 -19.04 -3.10
CA VAL A 296 1.12 -18.94 -3.30
C VAL A 296 1.77 -20.17 -2.67
N ALA A 297 2.49 -20.94 -3.47
CA ALA A 297 3.38 -21.97 -2.94
C ALA A 297 4.66 -21.28 -2.45
N VAL A 298 4.91 -21.33 -1.15
CA VAL A 298 6.06 -20.68 -0.50
C VAL A 298 7.09 -21.74 -0.14
N ARG A 299 8.32 -21.53 -0.58
CA ARG A 299 9.48 -22.37 -0.24
C ARG A 299 10.40 -21.66 0.73
N LEU A 300 10.66 -22.28 1.85
CA LEU A 300 11.53 -21.82 2.94
C LEU A 300 12.64 -22.83 3.15
N GLY A 301 13.70 -22.72 2.36
CA GLY A 301 14.76 -23.74 2.33
C GLY A 301 14.23 -25.10 1.84
N ALA A 302 14.15 -26.11 2.72
CA ALA A 302 13.61 -27.42 2.41
C ALA A 302 12.10 -27.58 2.67
N VAL A 303 11.46 -26.60 3.31
CA VAL A 303 10.04 -26.65 3.65
C VAL A 303 9.23 -25.94 2.55
N GLU A 304 8.24 -26.64 2.02
CA GLU A 304 7.20 -26.06 1.16
C GLU A 304 5.88 -25.95 1.93
N THR A 305 5.23 -24.82 1.80
CA THR A 305 3.93 -24.51 2.43
C THR A 305 3.09 -23.65 1.51
N GLN A 306 1.79 -23.62 1.76
CA GLN A 306 0.86 -22.77 1.01
C GLN A 306 0.53 -21.51 1.82
N ALA A 307 0.43 -20.41 1.12
CA ALA A 307 0.01 -19.13 1.66
C ALA A 307 -1.05 -18.51 0.74
N LYS A 308 -1.88 -17.63 1.32
CA LYS A 308 -2.89 -16.85 0.58
C LYS A 308 -2.57 -15.38 0.59
N VAL A 309 -2.68 -14.74 -0.56
CA VAL A 309 -2.54 -13.29 -0.70
C VAL A 309 -3.62 -12.58 0.11
N VAL A 310 -3.20 -11.77 1.09
CA VAL A 310 -4.09 -11.00 1.97
C VAL A 310 -3.99 -9.49 1.76
N ALA A 311 -2.88 -9.01 1.21
CA ALA A 311 -2.71 -7.60 0.90
C ALA A 311 -1.76 -7.40 -0.28
N ILE A 312 -2.06 -6.39 -1.09
CA ILE A 312 -1.26 -5.96 -2.24
C ILE A 312 -0.99 -4.48 -2.05
N SER A 313 0.29 -4.08 -2.08
CA SER A 313 0.67 -2.66 -2.00
C SER A 313 0.20 -1.94 -3.26
N PRO A 314 -0.44 -0.77 -3.15
CA PRO A 314 -0.76 0.05 -4.31
C PRO A 314 0.47 0.79 -4.88
N GLU A 315 1.62 0.68 -4.23
CA GLU A 315 2.85 1.40 -4.56
C GLU A 315 3.84 0.47 -5.24
N VAL A 316 4.39 0.92 -6.38
CA VAL A 316 5.48 0.26 -7.09
C VAL A 316 6.81 0.84 -6.60
N VAL A 317 7.68 0.01 -6.04
CA VAL A 317 9.02 0.41 -5.57
C VAL A 317 10.05 -0.42 -6.30
N ALA A 318 10.98 0.22 -6.99
CA ALA A 318 12.02 -0.44 -7.79
C ALA A 318 11.46 -1.50 -8.78
N ASN A 319 10.40 -1.17 -9.51
CA ASN A 319 9.69 -2.01 -10.49
C ASN A 319 9.08 -3.30 -9.85
N ARG A 320 8.78 -3.26 -8.56
CA ARG A 320 8.17 -4.37 -7.82
C ARG A 320 7.00 -3.90 -6.97
N VAL A 321 6.00 -4.73 -6.87
CA VAL A 321 4.84 -4.56 -5.98
C VAL A 321 5.01 -5.51 -4.81
N ARG A 322 4.83 -5.01 -3.59
CA ARG A 322 4.86 -5.83 -2.38
C ARG A 322 3.52 -6.49 -2.15
N VAL A 323 3.54 -7.80 -2.03
CA VAL A 323 2.37 -8.64 -1.78
C VAL A 323 2.57 -9.38 -0.47
N ARG A 324 1.59 -9.34 0.43
CA ARG A 324 1.62 -10.11 1.67
C ARG A 324 0.70 -11.30 1.58
N ALA A 325 1.17 -12.43 2.07
CA ALA A 325 0.42 -13.67 2.09
C ALA A 325 0.50 -14.33 3.47
N ASP A 326 -0.65 -14.79 3.97
CA ASP A 326 -0.79 -15.54 5.22
C ASP A 326 -0.58 -17.03 4.95
N PHE A 327 0.10 -17.75 5.85
CA PHE A 327 0.27 -19.20 5.77
C PHE A 327 -1.04 -19.92 6.09
N GLU A 328 -1.59 -20.71 5.15
CA GLU A 328 -2.90 -21.36 5.29
C GLU A 328 -2.93 -22.45 6.36
N GLN A 329 -1.90 -23.26 6.44
CA GLN A 329 -1.79 -24.39 7.39
C GLN A 329 -1.17 -24.00 8.74
N GLY A 330 -1.16 -22.70 9.05
CA GLY A 330 -0.42 -22.13 10.15
C GLY A 330 1.05 -21.92 9.79
N GLN A 331 1.71 -21.06 10.58
CA GLN A 331 3.11 -20.75 10.32
C GLN A 331 4.01 -21.97 10.60
N PRO A 332 4.96 -22.32 9.72
CA PRO A 332 5.95 -23.34 9.97
C PRO A 332 6.79 -23.04 11.22
N ALA A 333 7.13 -24.06 11.97
CA ALA A 333 7.95 -23.89 13.17
C ALA A 333 9.37 -23.40 12.83
N GLY A 334 9.91 -22.52 13.68
CA GLY A 334 11.29 -22.03 13.55
C GLY A 334 11.51 -20.93 12.52
N LEU A 335 10.45 -20.30 12.02
CA LEU A 335 10.57 -19.12 11.16
C LEU A 335 11.20 -17.94 11.91
N ARG A 336 12.01 -17.18 11.18
CA ARG A 336 12.64 -15.96 11.68
C ARG A 336 12.23 -14.76 10.83
N GLN A 337 12.07 -13.62 11.47
CA GLN A 337 11.85 -12.37 10.74
C GLN A 337 13.00 -12.10 9.75
N ASN A 338 12.67 -11.57 8.58
CA ASN A 338 13.58 -11.31 7.46
C ASN A 338 14.26 -12.58 6.87
N GLN A 339 13.80 -13.78 7.24
CA GLN A 339 14.24 -15.00 6.57
C GLN A 339 13.79 -14.97 5.11
N ARG A 340 14.75 -15.24 4.20
CA ARG A 340 14.46 -15.29 2.75
C ARG A 340 13.55 -16.47 2.42
N LEU A 341 12.66 -16.25 1.48
CA LEU A 341 11.79 -17.25 0.90
C LEU A 341 11.64 -17.03 -0.61
N THR A 342 11.21 -18.07 -1.29
CA THR A 342 10.78 -17.97 -2.69
C THR A 342 9.30 -18.33 -2.77
N GLY A 343 8.51 -17.49 -3.39
CA GLY A 343 7.09 -17.71 -3.65
C GLY A 343 6.87 -18.11 -5.10
N ARG A 344 5.88 -18.95 -5.34
CA ARG A 344 5.35 -19.22 -6.67
C ARG A 344 3.87 -18.90 -6.64
N ILE A 345 3.49 -17.79 -7.28
CA ILE A 345 2.10 -17.32 -7.35
C ILE A 345 1.44 -18.04 -8.51
N LEU A 346 0.35 -18.74 -8.21
CA LEU A 346 -0.45 -19.47 -9.21
C LEU A 346 -1.49 -18.51 -9.80
N PHE A 347 -1.32 -18.15 -11.07
CA PHE A 347 -2.28 -17.31 -11.80
C PHE A 347 -3.41 -18.12 -12.40
N GLU A 348 -3.06 -19.23 -13.05
CA GLU A 348 -4.03 -20.04 -13.77
C GLU A 348 -3.59 -21.49 -13.83
N GLU A 349 -4.52 -22.41 -13.62
CA GLU A 349 -4.34 -23.84 -13.80
C GLU A 349 -5.40 -24.33 -14.78
N ARG A 350 -4.95 -24.87 -15.93
CA ARG A 350 -5.82 -25.45 -16.96
C ARG A 350 -5.56 -26.95 -17.04
N PRO A 351 -6.44 -27.78 -16.50
CA PRO A 351 -6.30 -29.21 -16.61
C PRO A 351 -6.67 -29.69 -18.02
N ASP A 352 -6.05 -30.79 -18.43
CA ASP A 352 -6.35 -31.55 -19.68
C ASP A 352 -6.28 -30.71 -20.97
N VAL A 353 -5.32 -29.78 -21.05
CA VAL A 353 -5.05 -29.01 -22.27
C VAL A 353 -3.96 -29.66 -23.12
N LEU A 354 -4.06 -29.47 -24.44
CA LEU A 354 -3.00 -29.85 -25.36
C LEU A 354 -1.86 -28.86 -25.27
N MET A 355 -0.68 -29.32 -24.95
CA MET A 355 0.46 -28.46 -24.72
C MET A 355 1.73 -28.91 -25.45
N LEU A 356 2.54 -27.95 -25.81
CA LEU A 356 3.84 -28.11 -26.42
C LEU A 356 4.89 -27.37 -25.61
N GLN A 357 6.06 -27.97 -25.44
CA GLN A 357 7.18 -27.32 -24.78
C GLN A 357 7.53 -25.99 -25.48
N ARG A 358 7.76 -24.94 -24.71
CA ARG A 358 8.12 -23.63 -25.23
C ARG A 358 9.43 -23.70 -26.05
N GLY A 359 9.43 -23.03 -27.20
CA GLY A 359 10.59 -23.01 -28.10
C GLY A 359 10.59 -21.76 -28.98
N ALA A 360 11.57 -21.66 -29.87
CA ALA A 360 11.78 -20.52 -30.76
C ALA A 360 10.60 -20.26 -31.72
N PHE A 361 9.74 -21.27 -31.96
CA PHE A 361 8.55 -21.13 -32.82
C PHE A 361 7.57 -20.05 -32.37
N ILE A 362 7.58 -19.68 -31.07
CA ILE A 362 6.70 -18.64 -30.53
C ILE A 362 7.11 -17.26 -31.06
N GLU A 363 8.41 -17.04 -31.19
CA GLU A 363 8.97 -15.77 -31.67
C GLU A 363 9.00 -15.72 -33.19
N ASN A 364 9.23 -16.88 -33.81
CA ASN A 364 9.25 -17.03 -35.26
C ASN A 364 7.83 -16.98 -35.82
N HIS A 365 7.61 -16.16 -36.85
CA HIS A 365 6.31 -15.98 -37.54
C HIS A 365 5.13 -15.62 -36.60
N GLY A 366 5.45 -15.04 -35.41
CA GLY A 366 4.43 -14.66 -34.41
C GLY A 366 3.66 -15.83 -33.81
N GLY A 367 4.26 -17.02 -33.77
CA GLY A 367 3.65 -18.22 -33.18
C GLY A 367 2.47 -18.79 -33.98
N ARG A 368 2.35 -18.47 -35.28
CA ARG A 368 1.20 -18.90 -36.12
C ARG A 368 1.46 -20.19 -36.87
N SER A 369 2.68 -20.68 -36.93
CA SER A 369 3.03 -21.91 -37.64
C SER A 369 4.19 -22.63 -36.94
N VAL A 370 4.19 -23.96 -37.07
CA VAL A 370 5.26 -24.86 -36.59
C VAL A 370 5.54 -25.91 -37.63
N TRP A 371 6.69 -26.59 -37.51
CA TRP A 371 7.03 -27.75 -38.35
C TRP A 371 6.75 -29.04 -37.58
N VAL A 372 5.86 -29.83 -38.12
CA VAL A 372 5.47 -31.16 -37.60
C VAL A 372 6.22 -32.22 -38.37
N MET A 373 6.83 -33.21 -37.69
CA MET A 373 7.51 -34.33 -38.31
C MET A 373 6.50 -35.37 -38.83
N ASP A 374 6.57 -35.63 -40.11
CA ASP A 374 5.88 -36.75 -40.76
C ASP A 374 6.96 -37.70 -41.33
N GLY A 375 7.36 -38.69 -40.51
CA GLY A 375 8.53 -39.49 -40.79
C GLY A 375 9.80 -38.63 -40.74
N ASP A 376 10.55 -38.60 -41.87
CA ASP A 376 11.77 -37.83 -42.04
C ASP A 376 11.54 -36.45 -42.66
N ILE A 377 10.31 -36.03 -42.83
CA ILE A 377 9.91 -34.75 -43.44
C ILE A 377 9.30 -33.85 -42.41
N ALA A 378 9.82 -32.61 -42.23
CA ALA A 378 9.20 -31.57 -41.47
C ALA A 378 8.23 -30.79 -42.37
N VAL A 379 6.93 -30.77 -42.01
CA VAL A 379 5.86 -30.08 -42.72
C VAL A 379 5.37 -28.88 -41.94
N ARG A 380 5.36 -27.71 -42.59
CA ARG A 380 4.85 -26.48 -41.96
C ARG A 380 3.33 -26.59 -41.80
N ARG A 381 2.87 -26.34 -40.56
CA ARG A 381 1.44 -26.37 -40.22
C ARG A 381 1.05 -25.13 -39.44
N SER A 382 -0.09 -24.56 -39.81
CA SER A 382 -0.64 -23.42 -39.07
C SER A 382 -1.20 -23.90 -37.74
N ILE A 383 -0.93 -23.13 -36.67
CA ILE A 383 -1.42 -23.41 -35.32
C ILE A 383 -2.07 -22.20 -34.72
N ARG A 384 -2.89 -22.42 -33.70
CA ARG A 384 -3.41 -21.37 -32.83
C ARG A 384 -2.97 -21.65 -31.40
N LEU A 385 -2.21 -20.72 -30.83
CA LEU A 385 -1.74 -20.77 -29.47
C LEU A 385 -2.81 -20.24 -28.51
N GLY A 386 -2.87 -20.80 -27.31
CA GLY A 386 -3.66 -20.35 -26.19
C GLY A 386 -2.81 -19.73 -25.09
N ALA A 387 -3.04 -20.12 -23.85
CA ALA A 387 -2.28 -19.66 -22.70
C ALA A 387 -0.81 -20.14 -22.78
N SER A 388 0.10 -19.31 -22.32
CA SER A 388 1.53 -19.60 -22.33
C SER A 388 2.10 -19.52 -20.91
N SER A 389 2.89 -20.54 -20.55
CA SER A 389 3.70 -20.57 -19.33
C SER A 389 5.19 -20.44 -19.65
N LEU A 390 6.04 -20.45 -18.61
CA LEU A 390 7.49 -20.47 -18.80
C LEU A 390 7.99 -21.75 -19.50
N ALA A 391 7.34 -22.89 -19.28
CA ALA A 391 7.78 -24.20 -19.75
C ALA A 391 7.04 -24.67 -21.01
N ALA A 392 5.77 -24.35 -21.14
CA ALA A 392 4.89 -24.87 -22.20
C ALA A 392 3.87 -23.84 -22.68
N VAL A 393 3.28 -24.11 -23.85
CA VAL A 393 2.24 -23.30 -24.46
C VAL A 393 1.05 -24.20 -24.80
N GLU A 394 -0.16 -23.72 -24.52
CA GLU A 394 -1.39 -24.37 -24.91
C GLU A 394 -1.59 -24.28 -26.44
N ILE A 395 -1.97 -25.39 -27.02
CA ILE A 395 -2.33 -25.50 -28.45
C ILE A 395 -3.85 -25.62 -28.54
N LEU A 396 -4.48 -24.61 -29.12
CA LEU A 396 -5.94 -24.60 -29.33
C LEU A 396 -6.33 -25.35 -30.60
N GLU A 397 -5.53 -25.21 -31.67
CA GLU A 397 -5.80 -25.80 -32.97
C GLU A 397 -4.53 -26.12 -33.74
N GLY A 398 -4.56 -27.10 -34.63
CA GLY A 398 -3.53 -27.40 -35.61
C GLY A 398 -2.61 -28.57 -35.29
N LEU A 399 -2.62 -29.09 -34.05
CA LEU A 399 -1.79 -30.22 -33.64
C LEU A 399 -2.63 -31.33 -32.96
N GLN A 400 -2.11 -32.56 -32.97
CA GLN A 400 -2.71 -33.72 -32.31
C GLN A 400 -1.75 -34.26 -31.21
N PRO A 401 -2.28 -34.91 -30.18
CA PRO A 401 -1.44 -35.58 -29.17
C PRO A 401 -0.51 -36.62 -29.82
N GLY A 402 0.74 -36.65 -29.39
CA GLY A 402 1.74 -37.58 -29.89
C GLY A 402 2.52 -37.09 -31.13
N GLU A 403 2.15 -35.98 -31.75
CA GLU A 403 2.92 -35.39 -32.85
C GLU A 403 4.25 -34.80 -32.35
N ARG A 404 5.30 -35.04 -33.12
CA ARG A 404 6.63 -34.46 -32.88
C ARG A 404 6.77 -33.15 -33.62
N VAL A 405 7.11 -32.08 -32.91
CA VAL A 405 7.20 -30.70 -33.43
C VAL A 405 8.63 -30.19 -33.23
N VAL A 406 9.13 -29.46 -34.20
CA VAL A 406 10.43 -28.78 -34.12
C VAL A 406 10.25 -27.52 -33.25
N ILE A 407 10.91 -27.50 -32.11
CA ILE A 407 10.82 -26.37 -31.14
C ILE A 407 12.01 -25.43 -31.21
N ALA A 408 13.15 -25.85 -31.79
CA ALA A 408 14.30 -25.00 -32.02
C ALA A 408 15.08 -25.44 -33.29
N GLY A 409 15.76 -24.51 -33.95
CA GLY A 409 16.47 -24.74 -35.20
C GLY A 409 15.60 -24.53 -36.44
N SER A 410 14.35 -24.15 -36.29
CA SER A 410 13.41 -23.92 -37.39
C SER A 410 13.75 -22.68 -38.26
N ASP A 411 14.65 -21.83 -37.81
CA ASP A 411 15.26 -20.74 -38.59
C ASP A 411 16.04 -21.25 -39.83
N LEU A 412 16.54 -22.47 -39.77
CA LEU A 412 17.22 -23.14 -40.87
C LEU A 412 16.26 -23.52 -42.02
N PHE A 413 14.97 -23.61 -41.76
CA PHE A 413 13.94 -23.98 -42.74
C PHE A 413 13.51 -22.81 -43.63
N GLU A 414 13.86 -21.57 -43.25
CA GLU A 414 13.45 -20.34 -43.94
C GLU A 414 11.93 -20.32 -44.24
N GLU A 415 11.55 -20.11 -45.50
CA GLU A 415 10.12 -20.08 -45.95
C GLU A 415 9.66 -21.44 -46.57
N ALA A 416 10.46 -22.51 -46.48
CA ALA A 416 10.08 -23.77 -47.07
C ALA A 416 8.82 -24.36 -46.42
N GLU A 417 7.90 -24.91 -47.19
CA GLU A 417 6.72 -25.61 -46.67
C GLU A 417 7.03 -27.03 -46.23
N ARG A 418 8.05 -27.66 -46.82
CA ARG A 418 8.49 -29.01 -46.53
C ARG A 418 10.02 -29.07 -46.53
N VAL A 419 10.62 -29.76 -45.58
CA VAL A 419 12.07 -29.90 -45.43
C VAL A 419 12.39 -31.35 -45.05
N GLU A 420 13.32 -31.96 -45.74
CA GLU A 420 13.82 -33.30 -45.40
C GLU A 420 14.85 -33.19 -44.26
N VAL A 421 14.67 -34.00 -43.23
CA VAL A 421 15.52 -34.01 -42.02
C VAL A 421 16.17 -35.37 -41.92
N HIS A 422 17.49 -35.41 -41.82
CA HIS A 422 18.26 -36.68 -41.81
C HIS A 422 19.35 -36.68 -40.72
#